data_44f46419580ce12dc04a1b791af588bd
#
_entry.id   44f46419580ce12dc04a1b791af588bd
#
_cell.length_a   1.000
_cell.length_b   1.000
_cell.length_c   1.000
_cell.angle_alpha   90.00
_cell.angle_beta   90.00
_cell.angle_gamma   90.00
#
_symmetry.space_group_name_H-M   'P 1'
#
loop_
_entity.id
_entity.type
_entity.pdbx_description
1 polymer ?
#
loop_
_entity_poly.entity_id
_entity_poly.type
_entity_poly.pdbx_seq_one_letter_code
_entity_poly.pdbx_strand_id
1 'polypeptide(L)'
;MFYKKIQGTGRKFLCIVLLHGGFLVPKVVNIFTNSVYFWLTVIMSSSIALYIFEKMLEHVYDRYCIVRARVLLTILVIVYTMLVIINVPSGLLFWLDGKGAYHRGPLNTVGYGFVFIEMILVFVCFARHRSSVSKEMKHALKTIPPLLAILVAIQLLNQGLLLNGIMAAVVDVILYVSFFSQRRESDSVTGVGNRDGFFSELALRIAGKQQFQVILAIPRDFGLINQRYGHQIGNEFLYSIAAWMEEHYKEAAAFRYIGVSFALVLPYSGREQAEKYVKELMDRFQEPWKIGPCEESITTVFSDLICMEDDLGENQVMEFLDYMLSLTKRSTQQHMHFDDALAEGFFRRRMVAQTVRGALREQLFEVWYQPVYAPGKKKYVSLEALVRLKDRNGCFISPAEFIPIAEEIGVVNEIFWLVIEEVFGFLKEHEDLDIETISINMSMEQFDNPQLCQSIEAIFKKWMISPEKIRFEITERMISEDAVKAKETVQQMADLGFWFYLDDFGIGYSNFATVSQFHFECIKLDRSLVDVMEEGPKGFDLVRGLIQLFHNMGMQVVAEGAETYRQADMLIGMGADRIQGFYYARPMPADKLIEFLKREQ
;
A
#
# COMPACT_ATOMS: atom_id res chain seq x y z
N MET A 1 -27.23 17.76 2.06
CA MET A 1 -28.50 18.16 2.70
C MET A 1 -28.30 18.97 3.99
N PHE A 2 -27.25 18.78 4.75
CA PHE A 2 -26.90 19.57 5.97
C PHE A 2 -26.49 21.03 5.65
N TYR A 3 -25.76 21.28 4.59
CA TYR A 3 -25.26 22.61 4.20
C TYR A 3 -26.40 23.61 3.82
N LYS A 4 -27.49 23.13 3.22
CA LYS A 4 -28.66 23.97 2.91
C LYS A 4 -29.49 24.38 4.15
N LYS A 5 -29.39 23.61 5.22
CA LYS A 5 -30.13 23.88 6.47
C LYS A 5 -29.42 24.95 7.32
N ILE A 6 -28.08 24.99 7.26
CA ILE A 6 -27.26 26.01 7.96
C ILE A 6 -27.39 27.40 7.31
N GLN A 7 -27.46 27.48 5.97
CA GLN A 7 -27.69 28.77 5.28
C GLN A 7 -29.07 29.38 5.59
N GLY A 8 -30.10 28.54 5.83
CA GLY A 8 -31.44 29.02 6.19
C GLY A 8 -31.52 29.58 7.62
N THR A 9 -30.76 29.00 8.56
CA THR A 9 -30.76 29.42 9.97
C THR A 9 -29.87 30.64 10.19
N GLY A 10 -28.72 30.71 9.53
CA GLY A 10 -27.83 31.87 9.61
C GLY A 10 -28.42 33.14 9.00
N ARG A 11 -29.18 33.03 7.88
CA ARG A 11 -29.90 34.18 7.30
C ARG A 11 -31.03 34.68 8.22
N LYS A 12 -31.74 33.80 8.92
CA LYS A 12 -32.78 34.20 9.89
C LYS A 12 -32.17 34.86 11.12
N PHE A 13 -31.03 34.39 11.61
CA PHE A 13 -30.31 34.99 12.73
C PHE A 13 -29.70 36.38 12.35
N LEU A 14 -29.15 36.51 11.16
CA LEU A 14 -28.66 37.77 10.62
C LEU A 14 -29.80 38.76 10.38
N CYS A 15 -30.97 38.31 9.90
CA CYS A 15 -32.16 39.15 9.77
C CYS A 15 -32.72 39.62 11.13
N ILE A 16 -32.67 38.84 12.20
CA ILE A 16 -33.09 39.28 13.53
C ILE A 16 -32.18 40.35 14.10
N VAL A 17 -30.87 40.30 13.79
CA VAL A 17 -29.87 41.32 14.21
C VAL A 17 -29.92 42.58 13.32
N LEU A 18 -30.28 42.46 12.04
CA LEU A 18 -30.39 43.60 11.10
C LEU A 18 -31.75 44.33 11.15
N LEU A 19 -32.80 43.72 11.76
CA LEU A 19 -34.15 44.31 11.86
C LEU A 19 -34.30 45.26 13.08
N HIS A 20 -33.23 45.71 13.72
CA HIS A 20 -33.28 46.68 14.81
C HIS A 20 -33.67 48.13 14.37
N GLY A 21 -34.13 48.27 13.15
CA GLY A 21 -34.56 49.57 12.58
C GLY A 21 -36.08 49.77 12.45
N GLY A 22 -36.94 49.14 13.30
CA GLY A 22 -38.36 49.52 13.17
C GLY A 22 -39.45 48.60 13.77
N PHE A 23 -39.12 47.51 14.43
CA PHE A 23 -40.13 46.69 15.11
C PHE A 23 -39.95 46.71 16.63
N LEU A 24 -41.05 46.96 17.35
CA LEU A 24 -41.14 46.87 18.83
C LEU A 24 -40.90 45.41 19.27
N VAL A 25 -39.65 45.02 19.42
CA VAL A 25 -39.29 43.76 20.07
C VAL A 25 -39.59 43.91 21.57
N PRO A 26 -40.32 42.97 22.22
CA PRO A 26 -40.58 43.05 23.65
C PRO A 26 -39.29 43.20 24.44
N LYS A 27 -39.24 44.10 25.41
CA LYS A 27 -38.07 44.45 26.22
C LYS A 27 -37.34 43.18 26.78
N VAL A 28 -38.15 42.17 27.18
CA VAL A 28 -37.63 40.88 27.68
C VAL A 28 -36.83 40.11 26.61
N VAL A 29 -37.32 40.07 25.38
CA VAL A 29 -36.66 39.40 24.25
C VAL A 29 -35.38 40.09 23.91
N ASN A 30 -35.37 41.43 23.94
CA ASN A 30 -34.16 42.23 23.66
C ASN A 30 -33.08 42.04 24.75
N ILE A 31 -33.43 42.01 26.04
CA ILE A 31 -32.53 41.67 27.13
C ILE A 31 -31.96 40.26 26.97
N PHE A 32 -32.84 39.30 26.66
CA PHE A 32 -32.41 37.90 26.46
C PHE A 32 -31.41 37.77 25.30
N THR A 33 -31.72 38.33 24.14
CA THR A 33 -30.87 38.21 22.92
C THR A 33 -29.51 38.86 23.13
N ASN A 34 -29.45 40.04 23.77
CA ASN A 34 -28.17 40.68 24.08
C ASN A 34 -27.40 39.91 25.16
N SER A 35 -28.05 39.40 26.20
CA SER A 35 -27.41 38.56 27.21
C SER A 35 -26.78 37.30 26.59
N VAL A 36 -27.50 36.61 25.72
CA VAL A 36 -27.00 35.45 24.96
C VAL A 36 -25.83 35.85 24.06
N TYR A 37 -25.89 36.98 23.38
CA TYR A 37 -24.78 37.50 22.55
C TYR A 37 -23.49 37.69 23.38
N PHE A 38 -23.57 38.37 24.54
CA PHE A 38 -22.40 38.56 25.42
C PHE A 38 -21.87 37.22 25.92
N TRP A 39 -22.74 36.33 26.35
CA TRP A 39 -22.39 35.02 26.84
C TRP A 39 -21.70 34.15 25.80
N LEU A 40 -22.26 34.07 24.58
CA LEU A 40 -21.68 33.32 23.45
C LEU A 40 -20.30 33.84 23.06
N THR A 41 -20.04 35.15 23.15
CA THR A 41 -18.74 35.73 22.79
C THR A 41 -17.61 35.10 23.59
N VAL A 42 -17.78 34.93 24.93
CA VAL A 42 -16.72 34.36 25.78
C VAL A 42 -16.69 32.85 25.70
N ILE A 43 -17.82 32.18 25.57
CA ILE A 43 -17.83 30.72 25.36
C ILE A 43 -17.10 30.32 24.09
N MET A 44 -17.34 31.04 22.97
CA MET A 44 -16.66 30.76 21.71
C MET A 44 -15.15 30.98 21.83
N SER A 45 -14.70 32.08 22.46
CA SER A 45 -13.27 32.31 22.62
C SER A 45 -12.61 31.26 23.53
N SER A 46 -13.27 30.88 24.65
CA SER A 46 -12.78 29.84 25.55
C SER A 46 -12.71 28.47 24.88
N SER A 47 -13.69 28.14 24.02
CA SER A 47 -13.69 26.89 23.25
C SER A 47 -12.54 26.84 22.24
N ILE A 48 -12.28 27.94 21.55
CA ILE A 48 -11.15 28.10 20.63
C ILE A 48 -9.82 27.99 21.40
N ALA A 49 -9.69 28.69 22.53
CA ALA A 49 -8.50 28.61 23.37
C ALA A 49 -8.24 27.17 23.85
N LEU A 50 -9.28 26.47 24.32
CA LEU A 50 -9.18 25.07 24.74
C LEU A 50 -8.73 24.17 23.60
N TYR A 51 -9.31 24.33 22.42
CA TYR A 51 -8.91 23.58 21.23
C TYR A 51 -7.43 23.80 20.87
N ILE A 52 -6.97 25.06 20.93
CA ILE A 52 -5.56 25.40 20.70
C ILE A 52 -4.66 24.72 21.76
N PHE A 53 -5.06 24.74 23.05
CA PHE A 53 -4.32 24.05 24.10
C PHE A 53 -4.22 22.54 23.87
N GLU A 54 -5.33 21.90 23.55
CA GLU A 54 -5.38 20.45 23.28
C GLU A 54 -4.47 20.10 22.10
N LYS A 55 -4.54 20.85 21.01
CA LYS A 55 -3.70 20.64 19.84
C LYS A 55 -2.22 20.95 20.05
N MET A 56 -1.91 21.97 20.83
CA MET A 56 -0.52 22.34 21.13
C MET A 56 0.18 21.31 22.02
N LEU A 57 -0.58 20.64 22.89
CA LEU A 57 -0.06 19.68 23.86
C LEU A 57 -0.34 18.22 23.46
N GLU A 58 -0.88 17.96 22.26
CA GLU A 58 -1.22 16.62 21.76
C GLU A 58 0.02 15.69 21.74
N HIS A 59 1.21 16.25 21.48
CA HIS A 59 2.48 15.52 21.45
C HIS A 59 3.32 15.67 22.73
N VAL A 60 2.84 16.48 23.68
CA VAL A 60 3.49 16.65 24.99
C VAL A 60 2.60 15.96 26.02
N TYR A 61 3.04 14.83 26.56
CA TYR A 61 2.30 14.03 27.57
C TYR A 61 2.13 14.77 28.91
N ASP A 62 1.96 16.11 28.91
CA ASP A 62 1.68 16.92 30.07
C ASP A 62 0.17 17.06 30.34
N ARG A 63 -0.44 15.95 30.79
CA ARG A 63 -1.87 15.93 31.20
C ARG A 63 -2.19 16.99 32.28
N TYR A 64 -1.24 17.34 33.13
CA TYR A 64 -1.44 18.35 34.16
C TYR A 64 -1.64 19.75 33.58
N CYS A 65 -0.91 20.11 32.53
CA CYS A 65 -1.05 21.40 31.86
C CYS A 65 -2.43 21.54 31.21
N ILE A 66 -2.89 20.49 30.49
CA ILE A 66 -4.23 20.47 29.86
C ILE A 66 -5.34 20.60 30.90
N VAL A 67 -5.28 19.83 31.99
CA VAL A 67 -6.29 19.88 33.06
C VAL A 67 -6.33 21.25 33.71
N ARG A 68 -5.16 21.86 34.02
CA ARG A 68 -5.10 23.21 34.58
C ARG A 68 -5.66 24.26 33.63
N ALA A 69 -5.32 24.20 32.34
CA ALA A 69 -5.87 25.11 31.34
C ALA A 69 -7.39 24.98 31.26
N ARG A 70 -7.91 23.75 31.22
CA ARG A 70 -9.36 23.47 31.20
C ARG A 70 -10.07 24.04 32.43
N VAL A 71 -9.54 23.80 33.62
CA VAL A 71 -10.10 24.32 34.86
C VAL A 71 -10.12 25.86 34.85
N LEU A 72 -8.98 26.49 34.45
CA LEU A 72 -8.87 27.95 34.45
C LEU A 72 -9.84 28.59 33.44
N LEU A 73 -9.95 28.07 32.23
CA LEU A 73 -10.91 28.54 31.23
C LEU A 73 -12.34 28.34 31.69
N THR A 74 -12.66 27.22 32.36
CA THR A 74 -13.99 26.98 32.94
C THR A 74 -14.32 28.01 34.02
N ILE A 75 -13.37 28.35 34.89
CA ILE A 75 -13.54 29.41 35.92
C ILE A 75 -13.82 30.75 35.25
N LEU A 76 -13.09 31.12 34.20
CA LEU A 76 -13.30 32.37 33.45
C LEU A 76 -14.71 32.43 32.84
N VAL A 77 -15.18 31.34 32.24
CA VAL A 77 -16.54 31.24 31.70
C VAL A 77 -17.59 31.37 32.79
N ILE A 78 -17.41 30.73 33.96
CA ILE A 78 -18.33 30.81 35.07
C ILE A 78 -18.41 32.25 35.59
N VAL A 79 -17.27 32.92 35.82
CA VAL A 79 -17.19 34.30 36.30
C VAL A 79 -17.91 35.24 35.32
N TYR A 80 -17.66 35.09 34.03
CA TYR A 80 -18.33 35.91 33.02
C TYR A 80 -19.82 35.61 32.91
N THR A 81 -20.24 34.37 33.06
CA THR A 81 -21.66 33.97 33.10
C THR A 81 -22.38 34.63 34.26
N MET A 82 -21.74 34.65 35.45
CA MET A 82 -22.27 35.38 36.61
C MET A 82 -22.41 36.88 36.32
N LEU A 83 -21.44 37.49 35.65
CA LEU A 83 -21.52 38.91 35.27
C LEU A 83 -22.68 39.19 34.30
N VAL A 84 -22.94 38.30 33.35
CA VAL A 84 -24.08 38.39 32.42
C VAL A 84 -25.42 38.25 33.15
N ILE A 85 -25.51 37.36 34.14
CA ILE A 85 -26.72 37.20 34.98
C ILE A 85 -26.96 38.46 35.84
N ILE A 86 -25.91 38.97 36.50
CA ILE A 86 -25.93 40.17 37.31
C ILE A 86 -26.31 41.42 36.47
N ASN A 87 -25.98 41.39 35.18
CA ASN A 87 -26.34 42.49 34.28
C ASN A 87 -27.83 42.72 34.18
N VAL A 88 -28.68 41.69 34.28
CA VAL A 88 -30.13 41.81 34.13
C VAL A 88 -30.74 42.85 35.10
N PRO A 89 -30.41 42.83 36.42
CA PRO A 89 -30.85 43.87 37.36
C PRO A 89 -29.94 45.12 37.38
N SER A 90 -28.64 45.00 37.06
CA SER A 90 -27.67 46.10 37.32
C SER A 90 -27.37 47.00 36.13
N GLY A 91 -27.59 46.49 34.90
CA GLY A 91 -27.23 47.22 33.67
C GLY A 91 -25.74 47.47 33.45
N LEU A 92 -24.85 46.70 34.10
CA LEU A 92 -23.39 46.88 34.06
C LEU A 92 -22.80 46.68 32.67
N LEU A 93 -23.28 45.68 31.92
CA LEU A 93 -22.81 45.39 30.56
C LEU A 93 -23.60 46.20 29.52
N PHE A 94 -24.94 46.23 29.64
CA PHE A 94 -25.84 46.98 28.82
C PHE A 94 -27.16 47.18 29.57
N TRP A 95 -27.90 48.22 29.19
CA TRP A 95 -29.26 48.46 29.69
C TRP A 95 -30.18 48.98 28.55
N LEU A 96 -31.46 48.84 28.71
CA LEU A 96 -32.46 49.30 27.76
C LEU A 96 -33.27 50.44 28.40
N ASP A 97 -33.43 51.54 27.66
CA ASP A 97 -34.21 52.69 28.11
C ASP A 97 -35.73 52.34 28.13
N GLY A 98 -36.55 53.35 28.51
CA GLY A 98 -38.03 53.22 28.54
C GLY A 98 -38.66 52.96 27.17
N LYS A 99 -37.96 53.24 26.07
CA LYS A 99 -38.37 53.03 24.69
C LYS A 99 -37.79 51.74 24.08
N GLY A 100 -37.01 50.97 24.86
CA GLY A 100 -36.38 49.72 24.42
C GLY A 100 -35.05 49.91 23.64
N ALA A 101 -34.51 51.11 23.59
CA ALA A 101 -33.22 51.38 22.92
C ALA A 101 -32.06 50.86 23.78
N TYR A 102 -31.05 50.29 23.10
CA TYR A 102 -29.85 49.72 23.73
C TYR A 102 -28.85 50.83 24.12
N HIS A 103 -28.38 50.73 25.35
CA HIS A 103 -27.29 51.56 25.88
C HIS A 103 -26.19 50.69 26.47
N ARG A 104 -24.94 51.11 26.25
CA ARG A 104 -23.77 50.40 26.80
C ARG A 104 -23.63 50.72 28.31
N GLY A 105 -23.42 49.66 29.09
CA GLY A 105 -23.05 49.81 30.49
C GLY A 105 -21.55 50.06 30.66
N PRO A 106 -21.10 50.45 31.88
CA PRO A 106 -19.69 50.75 32.19
C PRO A 106 -18.74 49.59 31.97
N LEU A 107 -19.22 48.33 32.04
CA LEU A 107 -18.44 47.12 31.82
C LEU A 107 -18.68 46.46 30.46
N ASN A 108 -19.25 47.20 29.49
CA ASN A 108 -19.59 46.67 28.17
C ASN A 108 -18.40 45.99 27.44
N THR A 109 -17.18 46.53 27.63
CA THR A 109 -15.95 46.05 26.99
C THR A 109 -15.21 44.95 27.76
N VAL A 110 -15.69 44.58 28.94
CA VAL A 110 -15.02 43.62 29.83
C VAL A 110 -14.85 42.24 29.19
N GLY A 111 -15.78 41.84 28.27
CA GLY A 111 -15.65 40.60 27.48
C GLY A 111 -14.35 40.51 26.68
N TYR A 112 -13.89 41.64 26.12
CA TYR A 112 -12.59 41.67 25.42
C TYR A 112 -11.41 41.47 26.38
N GLY A 113 -11.53 41.88 27.63
CA GLY A 113 -10.56 41.61 28.68
C GLY A 113 -10.41 40.11 28.96
N PHE A 114 -11.53 39.40 29.00
CA PHE A 114 -11.52 37.91 29.14
C PHE A 114 -10.82 37.24 27.95
N VAL A 115 -11.17 37.62 26.72
CA VAL A 115 -10.50 37.11 25.51
C VAL A 115 -9.00 37.40 25.52
N PHE A 116 -8.60 38.57 26.01
CA PHE A 116 -7.19 38.93 26.11
C PHE A 116 -6.44 38.07 27.15
N ILE A 117 -7.07 37.78 28.31
CA ILE A 117 -6.52 36.87 29.32
C ILE A 117 -6.34 35.47 28.75
N GLU A 118 -7.34 34.94 28.02
CA GLU A 118 -7.27 33.65 27.35
C GLU A 118 -6.12 33.60 26.34
N MET A 119 -5.94 34.66 25.53
CA MET A 119 -4.83 34.78 24.59
C MET A 119 -3.46 34.80 25.27
N ILE A 120 -3.32 35.49 26.42
CA ILE A 120 -2.09 35.49 27.22
C ILE A 120 -1.81 34.07 27.70
N LEU A 121 -2.81 33.33 28.21
CA LEU A 121 -2.64 31.97 28.67
C LEU A 121 -2.15 31.05 27.57
N VAL A 122 -2.73 31.12 26.36
CA VAL A 122 -2.28 30.38 25.19
C VAL A 122 -0.83 30.72 24.85
N PHE A 123 -0.46 32.02 24.91
CA PHE A 123 0.89 32.47 24.57
C PHE A 123 1.94 32.04 25.59
N VAL A 124 1.60 32.06 26.90
CA VAL A 124 2.48 31.58 27.99
C VAL A 124 2.73 30.08 27.82
N CYS A 125 1.68 29.30 27.52
CA CYS A 125 1.83 27.88 27.25
C CYS A 125 2.70 27.62 26.02
N PHE A 126 2.48 28.37 24.95
CA PHE A 126 3.30 28.31 23.71
C PHE A 126 4.79 28.62 24.00
N ALA A 127 5.07 29.68 24.77
CA ALA A 127 6.45 30.05 25.12
C ALA A 127 7.16 28.96 25.92
N ARG A 128 6.42 28.26 26.79
CA ARG A 128 6.94 27.17 27.61
C ARG A 128 7.22 25.89 26.82
N HIS A 129 6.43 25.59 25.78
CA HIS A 129 6.52 24.35 25.00
C HIS A 129 6.95 24.61 23.55
N ARG A 130 7.65 25.69 23.27
CA ARG A 130 7.99 26.17 21.93
C ARG A 130 8.72 25.14 21.06
N SER A 131 9.54 24.29 21.64
CA SER A 131 10.29 23.24 20.93
C SER A 131 9.38 22.12 20.42
N SER A 132 8.33 21.80 21.15
CA SER A 132 7.42 20.68 20.87
C SER A 132 6.18 21.06 20.06
N VAL A 133 6.03 22.33 19.70
CA VAL A 133 4.88 22.85 18.94
C VAL A 133 5.17 22.76 17.44
N SER A 134 4.21 22.24 16.67
CA SER A 134 4.32 22.08 15.21
C SER A 134 4.56 23.41 14.48
N LYS A 135 5.17 23.37 13.29
CA LYS A 135 5.46 24.57 12.48
C LYS A 135 4.19 25.37 12.16
N GLU A 136 3.09 24.67 11.90
CA GLU A 136 1.79 25.23 11.54
C GLU A 136 1.11 25.91 12.72
N MET A 137 1.15 25.29 13.89
CA MET A 137 0.69 25.94 15.12
C MET A 137 1.50 27.23 15.39
N LYS A 138 2.82 27.20 15.16
CA LYS A 138 3.66 28.41 15.25
C LYS A 138 3.19 29.50 14.27
N HIS A 139 2.78 29.10 13.06
CA HIS A 139 2.24 30.01 12.04
C HIS A 139 0.87 30.57 12.44
N ALA A 140 -0.06 29.69 12.87
CA ALA A 140 -1.38 30.09 13.36
C ALA A 140 -1.27 31.08 14.55
N LEU A 141 -0.41 30.79 15.52
CA LEU A 141 -0.18 31.64 16.68
C LEU A 141 0.52 32.98 16.35
N LYS A 142 1.21 33.10 15.22
CA LYS A 142 1.77 34.36 14.73
C LYS A 142 0.74 35.20 13.96
N THR A 143 -0.22 34.57 13.27
CA THR A 143 -1.20 35.24 12.39
C THR A 143 -2.49 35.61 13.11
N ILE A 144 -3.02 34.75 13.98
CA ILE A 144 -4.32 34.96 14.65
C ILE A 144 -4.30 36.18 15.59
N PRO A 145 -3.35 36.35 16.53
CA PRO A 145 -3.39 37.46 17.49
C PRO A 145 -3.33 38.86 16.84
N PRO A 146 -2.43 39.16 15.87
CA PRO A 146 -2.42 40.47 15.24
C PRO A 146 -3.70 40.75 14.44
N LEU A 147 -4.25 39.73 13.78
CA LEU A 147 -5.51 39.89 13.05
C LEU A 147 -6.68 40.19 13.97
N LEU A 148 -6.79 39.47 15.10
CA LEU A 148 -7.79 39.74 16.13
C LEU A 148 -7.63 41.14 16.72
N ALA A 149 -6.40 41.59 17.02
CA ALA A 149 -6.13 42.93 17.53
C ALA A 149 -6.61 44.03 16.57
N ILE A 150 -6.37 43.85 15.26
CA ILE A 150 -6.84 44.78 14.23
C ILE A 150 -8.38 44.83 14.21
N LEU A 151 -9.05 43.67 14.19
CA LEU A 151 -10.50 43.57 14.15
C LEU A 151 -11.16 44.16 15.42
N VAL A 152 -10.56 43.91 16.61
CA VAL A 152 -11.00 44.56 17.86
C VAL A 152 -10.83 46.08 17.82
N ALA A 153 -9.70 46.57 17.32
CA ALA A 153 -9.48 48.00 17.16
C ALA A 153 -10.52 48.67 16.22
N ILE A 154 -10.83 48.04 15.08
CA ILE A 154 -11.89 48.51 14.16
C ILE A 154 -13.24 48.53 14.87
N GLN A 155 -13.58 47.51 15.67
CA GLN A 155 -14.85 47.46 16.38
C GLN A 155 -14.93 48.49 17.52
N LEU A 156 -13.82 48.80 18.18
CA LEU A 156 -13.79 49.86 19.20
C LEU A 156 -13.93 51.27 18.60
N LEU A 157 -13.34 51.50 17.41
CA LEU A 157 -13.46 52.75 16.66
C LEU A 157 -14.85 52.92 16.02
N ASN A 158 -15.46 51.86 15.51
CA ASN A 158 -16.75 51.87 14.85
C ASN A 158 -17.80 51.11 15.68
N GLN A 159 -18.42 51.82 16.61
CA GLN A 159 -19.31 51.28 17.61
C GLN A 159 -20.60 50.58 17.05
N GLY A 160 -20.95 50.82 15.79
CA GLY A 160 -22.11 50.20 15.12
C GLY A 160 -21.79 48.84 14.46
N LEU A 161 -20.52 48.41 14.43
CA LEU A 161 -20.14 47.14 13.80
C LEU A 161 -20.11 46.01 14.83
N LEU A 162 -20.74 44.88 14.50
CA LEU A 162 -20.73 43.64 15.28
C LEU A 162 -19.78 42.63 14.61
N LEU A 163 -18.46 42.74 14.90
CA LEU A 163 -17.43 41.94 14.23
C LEU A 163 -17.10 40.60 14.96
N ASN A 164 -17.65 40.34 16.15
CA ASN A 164 -17.33 39.14 16.94
C ASN A 164 -17.58 37.84 16.18
N GLY A 165 -18.69 37.74 15.43
CA GLY A 165 -18.99 36.56 14.61
C GLY A 165 -18.02 36.39 13.44
N ILE A 166 -17.59 37.51 12.83
CA ILE A 166 -16.58 37.50 11.76
C ILE A 166 -15.23 37.09 12.32
N MET A 167 -14.85 37.62 13.50
CA MET A 167 -13.60 37.26 14.18
C MET A 167 -13.54 35.75 14.46
N ALA A 168 -14.60 35.18 15.02
CA ALA A 168 -14.68 33.73 15.29
C ALA A 168 -14.58 32.91 13.99
N ALA A 169 -15.35 33.28 12.95
CA ALA A 169 -15.33 32.58 11.68
C ALA A 169 -13.95 32.63 10.97
N VAL A 170 -13.25 33.75 11.05
CA VAL A 170 -11.90 33.88 10.49
C VAL A 170 -10.90 33.01 11.26
N VAL A 171 -10.97 33.01 12.59
CA VAL A 171 -10.11 32.14 13.42
C VAL A 171 -10.39 30.66 13.10
N ASP A 172 -11.67 30.26 13.02
CA ASP A 172 -12.04 28.88 12.70
C ASP A 172 -11.54 28.48 11.31
N VAL A 173 -11.64 29.37 10.31
CA VAL A 173 -11.12 29.09 8.94
C VAL A 173 -9.59 28.94 8.97
N ILE A 174 -8.86 29.83 9.68
CA ILE A 174 -7.41 29.73 9.78
C ILE A 174 -7.00 28.42 10.49
N LEU A 175 -7.66 28.07 11.60
CA LEU A 175 -7.39 26.83 12.32
C LEU A 175 -7.74 25.62 11.44
N TYR A 176 -8.90 25.64 10.78
CA TYR A 176 -9.32 24.58 9.88
C TYR A 176 -8.33 24.34 8.75
N VAL A 177 -7.94 25.40 8.03
CA VAL A 177 -6.97 25.30 6.93
C VAL A 177 -5.61 24.81 7.45
N SER A 178 -5.15 25.34 8.59
CA SER A 178 -3.85 24.96 9.16
C SER A 178 -3.79 23.50 9.64
N PHE A 179 -4.89 22.96 10.18
CA PHE A 179 -4.88 21.61 10.76
C PHE A 179 -5.52 20.54 9.90
N PHE A 180 -6.46 20.90 9.03
CA PHE A 180 -7.15 19.92 8.16
C PHE A 180 -6.28 19.52 6.98
N SER A 181 -5.50 20.46 6.43
CA SER A 181 -4.52 20.17 5.36
C SER A 181 -3.48 19.15 5.85
N GLN A 182 -2.98 19.31 7.07
CA GLN A 182 -1.97 18.45 7.67
C GLN A 182 -2.44 17.03 7.99
N ARG A 183 -3.68 16.85 8.45
CA ARG A 183 -4.23 15.51 8.70
C ARG A 183 -4.28 14.64 7.44
N ARG A 184 -4.26 15.26 6.27
CA ARG A 184 -4.22 14.56 4.98
C ARG A 184 -2.82 14.08 4.59
N GLU A 185 -1.77 14.72 5.09
CA GLU A 185 -0.39 14.52 4.67
C GLU A 185 0.50 13.86 5.73
N SER A 186 -0.01 13.59 6.94
CA SER A 186 0.73 12.92 8.01
C SER A 186 0.21 11.53 8.32
N ASP A 187 1.11 10.63 8.74
CA ASP A 187 0.78 9.28 9.21
C ASP A 187 0.35 9.32 10.68
N SER A 188 -0.80 8.75 10.99
CA SER A 188 -1.40 8.81 12.33
C SER A 188 -0.67 7.99 13.39
N VAL A 189 0.18 7.03 12.99
CA VAL A 189 0.94 6.16 13.90
C VAL A 189 2.29 6.77 14.24
N THR A 190 2.99 7.25 13.23
CA THR A 190 4.38 7.69 13.36
C THR A 190 4.54 9.19 13.49
N GLY A 191 3.56 9.98 13.06
CA GLY A 191 3.59 11.44 13.06
C GLY A 191 4.36 12.07 11.90
N VAL A 192 5.22 11.33 11.20
CA VAL A 192 5.91 11.80 9.97
C VAL A 192 4.94 11.93 8.80
N GLY A 193 5.37 12.48 7.68
CA GLY A 193 4.54 12.56 6.49
C GLY A 193 4.05 11.18 6.02
N ASN A 194 2.86 11.13 5.43
CA ASN A 194 2.35 9.93 4.75
C ASN A 194 2.71 9.97 3.26
N ARG A 195 2.18 9.03 2.47
CA ARG A 195 2.45 8.94 1.03
C ARG A 195 1.98 10.19 0.25
N ASP A 196 0.86 10.81 0.65
CA ASP A 196 0.38 12.04 0.01
C ASP A 196 1.31 13.23 0.34
N GLY A 197 1.79 13.33 1.59
CA GLY A 197 2.79 14.30 2.00
C GLY A 197 4.14 14.09 1.29
N PHE A 198 4.53 12.86 1.07
CA PHE A 198 5.73 12.53 0.28
C PHE A 198 5.60 13.01 -1.17
N PHE A 199 4.46 12.76 -1.82
CA PHE A 199 4.20 13.26 -3.17
C PHE A 199 4.24 14.80 -3.24
N SER A 200 3.64 15.48 -2.26
CA SER A 200 3.67 16.93 -2.16
C SER A 200 5.09 17.49 -2.00
N GLU A 201 5.93 16.82 -1.18
CA GLU A 201 7.35 17.19 -1.01
C GLU A 201 8.16 17.01 -2.29
N LEU A 202 7.96 15.88 -3.01
CA LEU A 202 8.60 15.68 -4.31
C LEU A 202 8.22 16.77 -5.30
N ALA A 203 6.93 17.10 -5.41
CA ALA A 203 6.44 18.14 -6.30
C ALA A 203 7.07 19.51 -5.98
N LEU A 204 7.21 19.84 -4.69
CA LEU A 204 7.86 21.10 -4.27
C LEU A 204 9.34 21.14 -4.63
N ARG A 205 10.09 20.04 -4.41
CA ARG A 205 11.53 19.99 -4.72
C ARG A 205 11.78 20.03 -6.22
N ILE A 206 11.00 19.28 -7.00
CA ILE A 206 11.09 19.26 -8.47
C ILE A 206 10.72 20.65 -9.04
N ALA A 207 9.62 21.26 -8.58
CA ALA A 207 9.24 22.61 -8.99
C ALA A 207 10.30 23.67 -8.61
N GLY A 208 10.98 23.46 -7.47
CA GLY A 208 12.09 24.28 -7.00
C GLY A 208 13.43 23.98 -7.67
N LYS A 209 13.49 23.03 -8.62
CA LYS A 209 14.71 22.56 -9.29
C LYS A 209 15.83 22.18 -8.32
N GLN A 210 15.45 21.53 -7.22
CA GLN A 210 16.38 21.08 -6.20
C GLN A 210 16.89 19.68 -6.53
N GLN A 211 18.20 19.46 -6.36
CA GLN A 211 18.77 18.12 -6.39
C GLN A 211 18.55 17.45 -5.05
N PHE A 212 18.05 16.20 -5.06
CA PHE A 212 17.77 15.47 -3.84
C PHE A 212 17.96 13.95 -4.03
N GLN A 213 18.15 13.26 -2.91
CA GLN A 213 18.17 11.81 -2.83
C GLN A 213 16.93 11.35 -2.08
N VAL A 214 16.29 10.30 -2.57
CA VAL A 214 15.25 9.57 -1.84
C VAL A 214 15.81 8.23 -1.42
N ILE A 215 15.72 7.91 -0.13
CA ILE A 215 16.11 6.59 0.40
C ILE A 215 14.85 5.93 0.94
N LEU A 216 14.55 4.71 0.45
CA LEU A 216 13.53 3.84 1.03
C LEU A 216 14.18 2.89 2.03
N ALA A 217 13.64 2.84 3.24
CA ALA A 217 13.96 1.84 4.25
C ALA A 217 12.79 0.85 4.35
N ILE A 218 13.03 -0.43 4.07
CA ILE A 218 12.02 -1.45 3.88
C ILE A 218 12.23 -2.57 4.90
N PRO A 219 11.58 -2.51 6.08
CA PRO A 219 11.58 -3.60 7.05
C PRO A 219 10.92 -4.85 6.48
N ARG A 220 11.61 -6.01 6.54
CA ARG A 220 11.11 -7.27 5.97
C ARG A 220 10.22 -8.05 6.93
N ASP A 221 10.75 -8.38 8.09
CA ASP A 221 10.10 -9.33 9.01
C ASP A 221 9.25 -8.65 10.09
N PHE A 222 8.73 -7.45 9.81
CA PHE A 222 7.97 -6.68 10.79
C PHE A 222 6.68 -7.39 11.25
N GLY A 223 6.14 -8.29 10.41
CA GLY A 223 5.02 -9.16 10.77
C GLY A 223 5.31 -10.04 11.99
N LEU A 224 6.55 -10.52 12.14
CA LEU A 224 6.96 -11.33 13.30
C LEU A 224 6.97 -10.52 14.60
N ILE A 225 7.32 -9.23 14.53
CA ILE A 225 7.25 -8.32 15.68
C ILE A 225 5.80 -8.18 16.13
N ASN A 226 4.86 -7.96 15.19
CA ASN A 226 3.44 -7.88 15.49
C ASN A 226 2.87 -9.18 16.06
N GLN A 227 3.31 -10.33 15.57
CA GLN A 227 2.90 -11.65 16.11
C GLN A 227 3.44 -11.86 17.52
N ARG A 228 4.69 -11.45 17.82
CA ARG A 228 5.34 -11.66 19.11
C ARG A 228 4.86 -10.70 20.20
N TYR A 229 4.68 -9.42 19.87
CA TYR A 229 4.44 -8.37 20.85
C TYR A 229 3.09 -7.66 20.68
N GLY A 230 2.33 -7.97 19.65
CA GLY A 230 1.08 -7.31 19.32
C GLY A 230 1.26 -5.99 18.55
N HIS A 231 0.19 -5.56 17.88
CA HIS A 231 0.20 -4.37 17.02
C HIS A 231 0.53 -3.06 17.75
N GLN A 232 0.21 -2.95 19.04
CA GLN A 232 0.50 -1.73 19.79
C GLN A 232 2.01 -1.52 19.94
N ILE A 233 2.75 -2.54 20.34
CA ILE A 233 4.22 -2.48 20.43
C ILE A 233 4.84 -2.30 19.04
N GLY A 234 4.31 -2.98 18.00
CA GLY A 234 4.75 -2.74 16.64
C GLY A 234 4.60 -1.27 16.21
N ASN A 235 3.50 -0.62 16.55
CA ASN A 235 3.31 0.81 16.29
C ASN A 235 4.33 1.69 17.03
N GLU A 236 4.72 1.31 18.26
CA GLU A 236 5.75 2.02 19.02
C GLU A 236 7.14 1.87 18.38
N PHE A 237 7.45 0.70 17.81
CA PHE A 237 8.67 0.51 16.98
C PHE A 237 8.67 1.42 15.76
N LEU A 238 7.57 1.48 15.02
CA LEU A 238 7.46 2.38 13.85
C LEU A 238 7.61 3.86 14.25
N TYR A 239 7.00 4.25 15.36
CA TYR A 239 7.15 5.60 15.91
C TYR A 239 8.60 5.91 16.28
N SER A 240 9.30 4.97 16.94
CA SER A 240 10.70 5.13 17.34
C SER A 240 11.63 5.28 16.14
N ILE A 241 11.41 4.50 15.06
CA ILE A 241 12.16 4.62 13.80
C ILE A 241 11.93 6.00 13.18
N ALA A 242 10.69 6.44 13.08
CA ALA A 242 10.33 7.75 12.53
C ALA A 242 10.97 8.90 13.33
N ALA A 243 10.83 8.85 14.66
CA ALA A 243 11.39 9.86 15.56
C ALA A 243 12.92 9.95 15.44
N TRP A 244 13.61 8.80 15.35
CA TRP A 244 15.04 8.77 15.13
C TRP A 244 15.44 9.41 13.80
N MET A 245 14.71 9.11 12.72
CA MET A 245 14.97 9.72 11.40
C MET A 245 14.83 11.24 11.44
N GLU A 246 13.77 11.77 12.06
CA GLU A 246 13.56 13.22 12.18
C GLU A 246 14.60 13.90 13.09
N GLU A 247 15.04 13.24 14.15
CA GLU A 247 16.04 13.79 15.07
C GLU A 247 17.44 13.80 14.43
N HIS A 248 17.79 12.73 13.71
CA HIS A 248 19.12 12.55 13.13
C HIS A 248 19.31 13.37 11.86
N TYR A 249 18.28 13.45 11.01
CA TYR A 249 18.35 14.14 9.71
C TYR A 249 17.49 15.41 9.70
N LYS A 250 17.98 16.48 10.35
CA LYS A 250 17.23 17.75 10.49
C LYS A 250 16.91 18.47 9.18
N GLU A 251 17.67 18.22 8.12
CA GLU A 251 17.48 18.79 6.78
C GLU A 251 16.67 17.88 5.85
N ALA A 252 16.34 16.67 6.32
CA ALA A 252 15.54 15.71 5.60
C ALA A 252 14.06 15.83 5.94
N ALA A 253 13.22 15.32 5.03
CA ALA A 253 11.82 15.06 5.30
C ALA A 253 11.60 13.54 5.32
N ALA A 254 11.04 13.04 6.44
CA ALA A 254 10.74 11.63 6.64
C ALA A 254 9.25 11.34 6.39
N PHE A 255 8.97 10.21 5.77
CA PHE A 255 7.62 9.81 5.40
C PHE A 255 7.40 8.31 5.65
N ARG A 256 6.19 7.94 6.04
CA ARG A 256 5.73 6.56 5.96
C ARG A 256 5.18 6.30 4.56
N TYR A 257 5.90 5.48 3.78
CA TYR A 257 5.65 5.35 2.36
C TYR A 257 4.51 4.37 2.04
N ILE A 258 4.72 3.08 2.30
CA ILE A 258 3.73 2.01 2.13
C ILE A 258 3.90 0.99 3.25
N GLY A 259 2.80 0.68 3.96
CA GLY A 259 2.80 -0.32 5.02
C GLY A 259 3.75 0.04 6.16
N VAL A 260 4.85 -0.70 6.31
CA VAL A 260 5.90 -0.49 7.32
C VAL A 260 7.16 0.20 6.77
N SER A 261 7.16 0.55 5.48
CA SER A 261 8.31 1.16 4.81
C SER A 261 8.35 2.66 5.00
N PHE A 262 9.55 3.21 5.10
CA PHE A 262 9.80 4.64 5.23
C PHE A 262 10.51 5.19 3.99
N ALA A 263 10.21 6.43 3.64
CA ALA A 263 10.96 7.22 2.66
C ALA A 263 11.61 8.41 3.35
N LEU A 264 12.87 8.66 3.04
CA LEU A 264 13.64 9.80 3.53
C LEU A 264 14.08 10.64 2.33
N VAL A 265 13.70 11.91 2.28
CA VAL A 265 14.08 12.86 1.22
C VAL A 265 15.18 13.76 1.76
N LEU A 266 16.37 13.64 1.20
CA LEU A 266 17.59 14.32 1.64
C LEU A 266 18.11 15.28 0.56
N PRO A 267 18.76 16.40 0.92
CA PRO A 267 19.44 17.22 -0.07
C PRO A 267 20.60 16.43 -0.68
N TYR A 268 20.78 16.55 -2.00
CA TYR A 268 21.92 15.95 -2.70
C TYR A 268 23.00 17.00 -2.93
N SER A 269 24.22 16.71 -2.47
CA SER A 269 25.39 17.57 -2.65
C SER A 269 26.60 16.84 -3.24
N GLY A 270 26.36 15.62 -3.74
CA GLY A 270 27.38 14.79 -4.39
C GLY A 270 27.31 13.32 -3.96
N ARG A 271 27.95 12.46 -4.74
CA ARG A 271 27.87 11.00 -4.59
C ARG A 271 28.39 10.51 -3.23
N GLU A 272 29.49 11.07 -2.76
CA GLU A 272 30.10 10.70 -1.46
C GLU A 272 29.12 10.95 -0.30
N GLN A 273 28.41 12.09 -0.32
CA GLN A 273 27.41 12.41 0.68
C GLN A 273 26.19 11.47 0.59
N ALA A 274 25.74 11.13 -0.62
CA ALA A 274 24.63 10.21 -0.84
C ALA A 274 24.95 8.80 -0.33
N GLU A 275 26.11 8.28 -0.63
CA GLU A 275 26.60 6.97 -0.12
C GLU A 275 26.75 6.97 1.40
N LYS A 276 27.17 8.10 2.00
CA LYS A 276 27.28 8.27 3.44
C LYS A 276 25.90 8.16 4.12
N TYR A 277 24.86 8.81 3.59
CA TYR A 277 23.51 8.72 4.14
C TYR A 277 22.96 7.29 4.14
N VAL A 278 23.17 6.56 3.04
CA VAL A 278 22.77 5.14 2.96
C VAL A 278 23.50 4.31 4.00
N LYS A 279 24.82 4.50 4.13
CA LYS A 279 25.64 3.76 5.09
C LYS A 279 25.22 4.05 6.54
N GLU A 280 25.00 5.30 6.91
CA GLU A 280 24.54 5.69 8.26
C GLU A 280 23.20 5.05 8.62
N LEU A 281 22.27 5.00 7.66
CA LEU A 281 20.99 4.30 7.84
C LEU A 281 21.20 2.79 8.00
N MET A 282 22.02 2.17 7.15
CA MET A 282 22.30 0.74 7.24
C MET A 282 22.96 0.38 8.59
N ASP A 283 23.94 1.16 9.02
CA ASP A 283 24.64 0.94 10.30
C ASP A 283 23.65 1.05 11.47
N ARG A 284 22.76 2.07 11.49
CA ARG A 284 21.75 2.23 12.53
C ARG A 284 20.75 1.07 12.60
N PHE A 285 20.33 0.55 11.46
CA PHE A 285 19.35 -0.54 11.43
C PHE A 285 19.97 -1.91 11.74
N GLN A 286 21.30 -2.04 11.78
CA GLN A 286 21.99 -3.20 12.33
C GLN A 286 21.92 -3.22 13.88
N GLU A 287 21.77 -2.05 14.49
CA GLU A 287 21.59 -1.96 15.93
C GLU A 287 20.13 -2.25 16.34
N PRO A 288 19.90 -2.93 17.46
CA PRO A 288 18.55 -3.23 17.91
C PRO A 288 17.77 -1.95 18.29
N TRP A 289 16.46 -2.02 18.10
CA TRP A 289 15.52 -1.01 18.55
C TRP A 289 14.94 -1.40 19.90
N LYS A 290 14.88 -0.43 20.84
CA LYS A 290 14.42 -0.66 22.21
C LYS A 290 13.13 0.09 22.48
N ILE A 291 12.09 -0.66 22.88
CA ILE A 291 10.77 -0.13 23.25
C ILE A 291 10.40 -0.71 24.63
N GLY A 292 10.58 0.09 25.68
CA GLY A 292 10.39 -0.39 27.05
C GLY A 292 11.30 -1.61 27.34
N PRO A 293 10.73 -2.78 27.69
CA PRO A 293 11.48 -4.02 27.91
C PRO A 293 11.80 -4.78 26.62
N CYS A 294 11.22 -4.39 25.47
CA CYS A 294 11.37 -5.08 24.20
C CYS A 294 12.60 -4.54 23.45
N GLU A 295 13.44 -5.45 22.94
CA GLU A 295 14.62 -5.15 22.14
C GLU A 295 14.63 -6.08 20.93
N GLU A 296 14.58 -5.52 19.71
CA GLU A 296 14.53 -6.29 18.46
C GLU A 296 15.39 -5.67 17.38
N SER A 297 16.07 -6.53 16.64
CA SER A 297 16.76 -6.17 15.39
C SER A 297 15.79 -6.32 14.23
N ILE A 298 15.65 -5.27 13.42
CA ILE A 298 14.71 -5.24 12.30
C ILE A 298 15.50 -5.40 11.01
N THR A 299 15.40 -6.56 10.38
CA THR A 299 16.01 -6.78 9.06
C THR A 299 15.41 -5.81 8.06
N THR A 300 16.24 -4.88 7.58
CA THR A 300 15.79 -3.80 6.70
C THR A 300 16.65 -3.79 5.44
N VAL A 301 15.99 -3.63 4.31
CA VAL A 301 16.65 -3.45 3.01
C VAL A 301 16.42 -2.01 2.58
N PHE A 302 17.44 -1.47 1.92
CA PHE A 302 17.43 -0.07 1.50
C PHE A 302 17.45 0.01 -0.03
N SER A 303 16.75 1.01 -0.55
CA SER A 303 16.95 1.41 -1.94
C SER A 303 17.00 2.91 -2.04
N ASP A 304 17.82 3.44 -2.95
CA ASP A 304 17.94 4.87 -3.13
C ASP A 304 17.88 5.30 -4.59
N LEU A 305 17.35 6.50 -4.79
CA LEU A 305 17.20 7.19 -6.06
C LEU A 305 17.75 8.60 -5.93
N ILE A 306 18.61 9.02 -6.81
CA ILE A 306 19.11 10.40 -6.90
C ILE A 306 18.36 11.12 -8.01
N CYS A 307 17.68 12.21 -7.64
CA CYS A 307 16.99 13.10 -8.57
C CYS A 307 17.88 14.30 -8.89
N MET A 308 18.37 14.35 -10.12
CA MET A 308 19.11 15.49 -10.67
C MET A 308 18.13 16.46 -11.33
N GLU A 309 18.61 17.64 -11.74
CA GLU A 309 17.80 18.69 -12.35
C GLU A 309 17.09 18.24 -13.63
N ASP A 310 15.85 18.66 -13.80
CA ASP A 310 15.03 18.76 -15.03
C ASP A 310 14.52 17.47 -15.72
N ASP A 311 14.89 16.25 -15.33
CA ASP A 311 14.56 15.06 -16.14
C ASP A 311 13.36 14.22 -15.65
N LEU A 312 12.93 14.35 -14.41
CA LEU A 312 11.91 13.47 -13.83
C LEU A 312 10.75 14.27 -13.21
N GLY A 313 9.54 13.94 -13.61
CA GLY A 313 8.33 14.41 -12.91
C GLY A 313 8.06 13.60 -11.63
N GLU A 314 7.29 14.18 -10.69
CA GLU A 314 6.95 13.56 -9.41
C GLU A 314 6.29 12.18 -9.58
N ASN A 315 5.43 12.00 -10.57
CA ASN A 315 4.79 10.71 -10.87
C ASN A 315 5.82 9.66 -11.29
N GLN A 316 6.81 10.04 -12.08
CA GLN A 316 7.85 9.11 -12.56
C GLN A 316 8.79 8.69 -11.44
N VAL A 317 9.13 9.61 -10.53
CA VAL A 317 9.90 9.29 -9.31
C VAL A 317 9.13 8.28 -8.46
N MET A 318 7.81 8.49 -8.27
CA MET A 318 6.95 7.54 -7.54
C MET A 318 6.91 6.16 -8.21
N GLU A 319 6.76 6.11 -9.53
CA GLU A 319 6.76 4.84 -10.29
C GLU A 319 8.09 4.09 -10.14
N PHE A 320 9.22 4.79 -10.19
CA PHE A 320 10.55 4.19 -9.97
C PHE A 320 10.70 3.64 -8.54
N LEU A 321 10.26 4.39 -7.54
CA LEU A 321 10.32 3.94 -6.14
C LEU A 321 9.40 2.73 -5.88
N ASP A 322 8.20 2.71 -6.45
CA ASP A 322 7.29 1.56 -6.36
C ASP A 322 7.89 0.32 -7.06
N TYR A 323 8.56 0.51 -8.19
CA TYR A 323 9.29 -0.56 -8.89
C TYR A 323 10.45 -1.10 -8.04
N MET A 324 11.30 -0.21 -7.50
CA MET A 324 12.38 -0.60 -6.60
C MET A 324 11.87 -1.34 -5.37
N LEU A 325 10.77 -0.88 -4.77
CA LEU A 325 10.13 -1.54 -3.64
C LEU A 325 9.72 -2.98 -3.98
N SER A 326 9.19 -3.21 -5.19
CA SER A 326 8.79 -4.54 -5.66
C SER A 326 10.00 -5.48 -5.84
N LEU A 327 11.09 -4.98 -6.39
CA LEU A 327 12.35 -5.73 -6.57
C LEU A 327 13.02 -6.03 -5.23
N THR A 328 13.07 -5.05 -4.35
CA THR A 328 13.73 -5.14 -3.04
C THR A 328 13.09 -6.21 -2.15
N LYS A 329 11.77 -6.41 -2.24
CA LYS A 329 11.08 -7.48 -1.51
C LYS A 329 11.55 -8.89 -1.89
N ARG A 330 12.05 -9.08 -3.11
CA ARG A 330 12.52 -10.36 -3.67
C ARG A 330 14.05 -10.51 -3.66
N SER A 331 14.79 -9.41 -3.45
CA SER A 331 16.24 -9.38 -3.50
C SER A 331 16.89 -9.90 -2.21
N THR A 332 18.04 -10.54 -2.30
CA THR A 332 18.91 -10.88 -1.17
C THR A 332 19.89 -9.76 -0.81
N GLN A 333 20.01 -8.73 -1.65
CA GLN A 333 20.89 -7.59 -1.41
C GLN A 333 20.32 -6.69 -0.32
N GLN A 334 21.20 -6.13 0.51
CA GLN A 334 20.80 -5.19 1.58
C GLN A 334 20.56 -3.77 1.06
N HIS A 335 21.13 -3.41 -0.07
CA HIS A 335 21.01 -2.09 -0.69
C HIS A 335 20.91 -2.19 -2.21
N MET A 336 20.08 -1.34 -2.81
CA MET A 336 19.86 -1.22 -4.26
C MET A 336 19.86 0.26 -4.65
N HIS A 337 20.78 0.66 -5.50
CA HIS A 337 20.80 2.01 -6.08
C HIS A 337 20.10 2.03 -7.42
N PHE A 338 19.23 3.03 -7.68
CA PHE A 338 18.58 3.19 -8.97
C PHE A 338 19.58 3.73 -10.00
N ASP A 339 19.89 2.91 -10.97
CA ASP A 339 20.82 3.18 -12.07
C ASP A 339 20.16 3.01 -13.44
N ASP A 340 20.92 3.22 -14.50
CA ASP A 340 20.43 3.08 -15.87
C ASP A 340 19.93 1.67 -16.18
N ALA A 341 20.53 0.62 -15.60
CA ALA A 341 20.10 -0.76 -15.81
C ALA A 341 18.72 -1.02 -15.17
N LEU A 342 18.46 -0.48 -13.97
CA LEU A 342 17.15 -0.53 -13.33
C LEU A 342 16.11 0.30 -14.10
N ALA A 343 16.50 1.45 -14.65
CA ALA A 343 15.63 2.25 -15.51
C ALA A 343 15.25 1.48 -16.78
N GLU A 344 16.19 0.83 -17.46
CA GLU A 344 15.90 -0.03 -18.61
C GLU A 344 14.96 -1.18 -18.23
N GLY A 345 15.19 -1.84 -17.09
CA GLY A 345 14.33 -2.89 -16.56
C GLY A 345 12.91 -2.40 -16.29
N PHE A 346 12.75 -1.21 -15.72
CA PHE A 346 11.45 -0.57 -15.51
C PHE A 346 10.70 -0.33 -16.83
N PHE A 347 11.36 0.30 -17.81
CA PHE A 347 10.74 0.58 -19.11
C PHE A 347 10.42 -0.70 -19.88
N ARG A 348 11.29 -1.70 -19.82
CA ARG A 348 11.05 -3.02 -20.39
C ARG A 348 9.79 -3.67 -19.79
N ARG A 349 9.69 -3.71 -18.45
CA ARG A 349 8.54 -4.24 -17.74
C ARG A 349 7.25 -3.51 -18.10
N ARG A 350 7.28 -2.16 -18.19
CA ARG A 350 6.14 -1.34 -18.58
C ARG A 350 5.69 -1.65 -20.02
N MET A 351 6.65 -1.82 -20.93
CA MET A 351 6.37 -2.21 -22.32
C MET A 351 5.74 -3.60 -22.37
N VAL A 352 6.27 -4.58 -21.63
CA VAL A 352 5.69 -5.93 -21.58
C VAL A 352 4.29 -5.90 -20.99
N ALA A 353 4.03 -5.16 -19.92
CA ALA A 353 2.70 -5.00 -19.34
C ALA A 353 1.67 -4.41 -20.34
N GLN A 354 2.09 -3.44 -21.14
CA GLN A 354 1.25 -2.87 -22.20
C GLN A 354 0.96 -3.90 -23.32
N THR A 355 1.98 -4.66 -23.71
CA THR A 355 1.84 -5.73 -24.73
C THR A 355 0.87 -6.80 -24.23
N VAL A 356 1.05 -7.29 -23.00
CA VAL A 356 0.17 -8.31 -22.39
C VAL A 356 -1.29 -7.85 -22.34
N ARG A 357 -1.56 -6.61 -21.91
CA ARG A 357 -2.93 -6.05 -21.89
C ARG A 357 -3.59 -5.98 -23.29
N GLY A 358 -2.80 -5.72 -24.32
CA GLY A 358 -3.28 -5.67 -25.72
C GLY A 358 -3.38 -7.03 -26.38
N ALA A 359 -2.54 -7.97 -25.96
CA ALA A 359 -2.26 -9.21 -26.66
C ALA A 359 -3.47 -10.13 -26.88
N LEU A 360 -4.41 -10.18 -25.92
CA LEU A 360 -5.65 -10.95 -26.06
C LEU A 360 -6.54 -10.43 -27.19
N ARG A 361 -6.62 -9.10 -27.36
CA ARG A 361 -7.41 -8.48 -28.42
C ARG A 361 -6.72 -8.54 -29.78
N GLU A 362 -5.40 -8.48 -29.78
CA GLU A 362 -4.56 -8.43 -30.98
C GLU A 362 -4.11 -9.82 -31.44
N GLN A 363 -4.53 -10.90 -30.74
CA GLN A 363 -4.18 -12.30 -31.04
C GLN A 363 -2.65 -12.52 -31.10
N LEU A 364 -1.92 -11.96 -30.14
CA LEU A 364 -0.46 -12.07 -30.06
C LEU A 364 0.00 -13.26 -29.22
N PHE A 365 -0.92 -13.96 -28.56
CA PHE A 365 -0.64 -15.21 -27.86
C PHE A 365 -0.73 -16.39 -28.85
N GLU A 366 0.22 -17.31 -28.66
CA GLU A 366 0.25 -18.61 -29.35
C GLU A 366 0.39 -19.71 -28.33
N VAL A 367 -0.15 -20.89 -28.59
CA VAL A 367 0.11 -22.09 -27.77
C VAL A 367 1.07 -22.99 -28.54
N TRP A 368 2.21 -23.24 -27.93
CA TRP A 368 3.20 -24.19 -28.42
C TRP A 368 3.13 -25.46 -27.58
N TYR A 369 3.60 -26.56 -28.15
CA TYR A 369 3.58 -27.86 -27.49
C TYR A 369 4.99 -28.41 -27.37
N GLN A 370 5.33 -28.97 -26.22
CA GLN A 370 6.58 -29.70 -26.03
C GLN A 370 6.28 -31.18 -25.85
N PRO A 371 6.80 -32.04 -26.74
CA PRO A 371 6.66 -33.49 -26.61
C PRO A 371 7.42 -34.05 -25.42
N VAL A 372 6.77 -34.99 -24.71
CA VAL A 372 7.31 -35.69 -23.54
C VAL A 372 7.50 -37.16 -23.91
N TYR A 373 8.73 -37.63 -23.82
CA TYR A 373 9.13 -38.98 -24.23
C TYR A 373 8.93 -39.99 -23.09
N ALA A 374 8.35 -41.15 -23.35
CA ALA A 374 8.23 -42.27 -22.42
C ALA A 374 9.21 -43.38 -22.77
N PRO A 375 10.29 -43.57 -22.00
CA PRO A 375 11.31 -44.60 -22.24
C PRO A 375 10.74 -46.02 -22.30
N GLY A 376 9.80 -46.35 -21.43
CA GLY A 376 9.15 -47.65 -21.37
C GLY A 376 8.31 -47.98 -22.62
N LYS A 377 7.76 -46.97 -23.28
CA LYS A 377 6.97 -47.10 -24.52
C LYS A 377 7.79 -46.80 -25.77
N LYS A 378 8.96 -46.21 -25.62
CA LYS A 378 9.85 -45.77 -26.71
C LYS A 378 9.20 -44.84 -27.70
N LYS A 379 8.27 -43.97 -27.23
CA LYS A 379 7.53 -43.00 -28.04
C LYS A 379 7.18 -41.77 -27.25
N TYR A 380 6.77 -40.70 -27.94
CA TYR A 380 6.20 -39.51 -27.36
C TYR A 380 4.74 -39.80 -26.99
N VAL A 381 4.37 -39.67 -25.73
CA VAL A 381 3.05 -40.05 -25.22
C VAL A 381 2.22 -38.89 -24.73
N SER A 382 2.87 -37.80 -24.35
CA SER A 382 2.21 -36.62 -23.80
C SER A 382 2.85 -35.32 -24.31
N LEU A 383 2.12 -34.25 -24.15
CA LEU A 383 2.53 -32.91 -24.55
C LEU A 383 2.37 -31.96 -23.38
N GLU A 384 3.23 -30.97 -23.27
CA GLU A 384 3.00 -29.80 -22.42
C GLU A 384 2.60 -28.61 -23.27
N ALA A 385 1.48 -27.96 -22.93
CA ALA A 385 1.01 -26.76 -23.59
C ALA A 385 1.65 -25.52 -22.97
N LEU A 386 2.38 -24.79 -23.78
CA LEU A 386 3.23 -23.68 -23.37
C LEU A 386 2.82 -22.40 -24.08
N VAL A 387 2.25 -21.45 -23.36
CA VAL A 387 1.88 -20.15 -23.94
C VAL A 387 3.12 -19.37 -24.40
N ARG A 388 3.00 -18.69 -25.53
CA ARG A 388 4.02 -17.81 -26.11
C ARG A 388 3.37 -16.47 -26.41
N LEU A 389 4.13 -15.40 -26.17
CA LEU A 389 3.70 -14.04 -26.45
C LEU A 389 4.64 -13.42 -27.48
N LYS A 390 4.09 -12.84 -28.55
CA LYS A 390 4.81 -12.01 -29.49
C LYS A 390 4.52 -10.53 -29.23
N ASP A 391 5.50 -9.69 -29.43
CA ASP A 391 5.26 -8.27 -29.55
C ASP A 391 4.70 -7.92 -30.94
N ARG A 392 4.33 -6.66 -31.16
CA ARG A 392 3.81 -6.18 -32.44
C ARG A 392 4.81 -6.28 -33.61
N ASN A 393 6.09 -6.46 -33.31
CA ASN A 393 7.16 -6.66 -34.31
C ASN A 393 7.38 -8.15 -34.62
N GLY A 394 6.64 -9.04 -33.95
CA GLY A 394 6.78 -10.49 -34.06
C GLY A 394 7.91 -11.10 -33.23
N CYS A 395 8.55 -10.34 -32.35
CA CYS A 395 9.57 -10.86 -31.44
C CYS A 395 8.93 -11.55 -30.24
N PHE A 396 9.44 -12.72 -29.86
CA PHE A 396 8.96 -13.42 -28.67
C PHE A 396 9.40 -12.74 -27.37
N ILE A 397 8.45 -12.63 -26.44
CA ILE A 397 8.69 -12.26 -25.06
C ILE A 397 8.69 -13.56 -24.23
N SER A 398 9.70 -13.72 -23.37
CA SER A 398 9.84 -14.94 -22.55
C SER A 398 8.66 -15.12 -21.57
N PRO A 399 8.13 -16.34 -21.41
CA PRO A 399 7.13 -16.65 -20.37
C PRO A 399 7.60 -16.24 -18.97
N ALA A 400 8.86 -16.46 -18.63
CA ALA A 400 9.43 -16.04 -17.35
C ALA A 400 9.40 -14.51 -17.13
N GLU A 401 9.27 -13.71 -18.21
CA GLU A 401 9.14 -12.26 -18.14
C GLU A 401 7.68 -11.83 -18.10
N PHE A 402 6.80 -12.38 -18.96
CA PHE A 402 5.44 -11.87 -19.07
C PHE A 402 4.42 -12.53 -18.14
N ILE A 403 4.59 -13.79 -17.72
CA ILE A 403 3.64 -14.47 -16.82
C ILE A 403 3.53 -13.75 -15.45
N PRO A 404 4.64 -13.43 -14.75
CA PRO A 404 4.56 -12.69 -13.49
C PRO A 404 3.91 -11.30 -13.64
N ILE A 405 4.08 -10.67 -14.81
CA ILE A 405 3.44 -9.39 -15.11
C ILE A 405 1.94 -9.59 -15.37
N ALA A 406 1.56 -10.66 -16.09
CA ALA A 406 0.16 -11.01 -16.34
C ALA A 406 -0.61 -11.28 -15.04
N GLU A 407 0.01 -11.97 -14.08
CA GLU A 407 -0.51 -12.18 -12.73
C GLU A 407 -0.73 -10.83 -12.01
N GLU A 408 0.29 -9.97 -11.96
CA GLU A 408 0.19 -8.67 -11.29
C GLU A 408 -0.89 -7.74 -11.87
N ILE A 409 -1.10 -7.77 -13.19
CA ILE A 409 -2.13 -6.95 -13.85
C ILE A 409 -3.49 -7.67 -13.98
N GLY A 410 -3.60 -8.90 -13.46
CA GLY A 410 -4.84 -9.65 -13.33
C GLY A 410 -5.39 -10.22 -14.64
N VAL A 411 -4.54 -10.45 -15.67
CA VAL A 411 -4.97 -11.00 -16.97
C VAL A 411 -4.55 -12.46 -17.18
N VAL A 412 -3.92 -13.09 -16.21
CA VAL A 412 -3.49 -14.50 -16.31
C VAL A 412 -4.66 -15.46 -16.44
N ASN A 413 -5.83 -15.11 -15.90
CA ASN A 413 -7.05 -15.89 -16.06
C ASN A 413 -7.52 -15.95 -17.52
N GLU A 414 -7.50 -14.84 -18.24
CA GLU A 414 -7.87 -14.78 -19.64
C GLU A 414 -6.90 -15.58 -20.51
N ILE A 415 -5.59 -15.54 -20.16
CA ILE A 415 -4.57 -16.35 -20.83
C ILE A 415 -4.83 -17.85 -20.59
N PHE A 416 -5.17 -18.25 -19.37
CA PHE A 416 -5.51 -19.64 -19.04
C PHE A 416 -6.68 -20.16 -19.90
N TRP A 417 -7.77 -19.41 -20.00
CA TRP A 417 -8.91 -19.80 -20.81
C TRP A 417 -8.58 -19.86 -22.30
N LEU A 418 -7.73 -18.95 -22.81
CA LEU A 418 -7.23 -19.00 -24.17
C LEU A 418 -6.46 -20.31 -24.42
N VAL A 419 -5.55 -20.67 -23.52
CA VAL A 419 -4.77 -21.92 -23.63
C VAL A 419 -5.68 -23.14 -23.65
N ILE A 420 -6.71 -23.19 -22.78
CA ILE A 420 -7.68 -24.30 -22.77
C ILE A 420 -8.42 -24.40 -24.11
N GLU A 421 -8.96 -23.28 -24.62
CA GLU A 421 -9.70 -23.30 -25.91
C GLU A 421 -8.79 -23.76 -27.07
N GLU A 422 -7.55 -23.30 -27.13
CA GLU A 422 -6.57 -23.71 -28.17
C GLU A 422 -6.19 -25.19 -28.05
N VAL A 423 -5.94 -25.68 -26.83
CA VAL A 423 -5.62 -27.11 -26.59
C VAL A 423 -6.79 -28.00 -26.95
N PHE A 424 -8.02 -27.57 -26.63
CA PHE A 424 -9.22 -28.37 -26.96
C PHE A 424 -9.51 -28.36 -28.47
N GLY A 425 -9.32 -27.21 -29.14
CA GLY A 425 -9.36 -27.13 -30.59
C GLY A 425 -8.36 -28.08 -31.22
N PHE A 426 -7.10 -28.05 -30.76
CA PHE A 426 -6.05 -28.96 -31.24
C PHE A 426 -6.41 -30.44 -31.05
N LEU A 427 -6.88 -30.83 -29.85
CA LEU A 427 -7.30 -32.23 -29.61
C LEU A 427 -8.46 -32.66 -30.47
N LYS A 428 -9.39 -31.76 -30.79
CA LYS A 428 -10.56 -32.06 -31.62
C LYS A 428 -10.21 -32.17 -33.09
N GLU A 429 -9.28 -31.37 -33.57
CA GLU A 429 -8.82 -31.41 -34.96
C GLU A 429 -7.89 -32.60 -35.26
N HIS A 430 -7.24 -33.15 -34.21
CA HIS A 430 -6.21 -34.18 -34.33
C HIS A 430 -6.51 -35.39 -33.42
N GLU A 431 -7.75 -35.90 -33.48
CA GLU A 431 -8.17 -37.09 -32.73
C GLU A 431 -7.41 -38.37 -33.16
N ASP A 432 -6.76 -38.33 -34.31
CA ASP A 432 -5.95 -39.43 -34.90
C ASP A 432 -4.53 -39.53 -34.29
N LEU A 433 -4.07 -38.50 -33.58
CA LEU A 433 -2.76 -38.53 -32.94
C LEU A 433 -2.75 -39.44 -31.72
N ASP A 434 -1.73 -40.32 -31.65
CA ASP A 434 -1.54 -41.24 -30.50
C ASP A 434 -0.92 -40.50 -29.30
N ILE A 435 -1.62 -39.45 -28.83
CA ILE A 435 -1.27 -38.68 -27.65
C ILE A 435 -2.21 -39.07 -26.50
N GLU A 436 -1.62 -39.46 -25.37
CA GLU A 436 -2.38 -39.86 -24.17
C GLU A 436 -2.93 -38.64 -23.46
N THR A 437 -2.07 -37.65 -23.16
CA THR A 437 -2.44 -36.47 -22.38
C THR A 437 -1.76 -35.19 -22.85
N ILE A 438 -2.41 -34.06 -22.61
CA ILE A 438 -1.80 -32.72 -22.69
C ILE A 438 -1.87 -32.06 -21.31
N SER A 439 -0.75 -31.55 -20.83
CA SER A 439 -0.72 -30.79 -19.59
C SER A 439 -0.84 -29.29 -19.81
N ILE A 440 -1.51 -28.59 -18.90
CA ILE A 440 -1.81 -27.16 -18.93
C ILE A 440 -1.43 -26.57 -17.56
N ASN A 441 -0.60 -25.53 -17.57
CA ASN A 441 -0.19 -24.80 -16.38
C ASN A 441 -1.35 -23.99 -15.77
N MET A 442 -1.45 -24.02 -14.43
CA MET A 442 -2.37 -23.21 -13.65
C MET A 442 -1.60 -22.31 -12.69
N SER A 443 -2.17 -21.17 -12.31
CA SER A 443 -1.65 -20.27 -11.27
C SER A 443 -2.63 -20.14 -10.09
N MET A 444 -2.21 -19.50 -9.00
CA MET A 444 -3.06 -19.31 -7.82
C MET A 444 -4.32 -18.49 -8.11
N GLU A 445 -4.27 -17.58 -9.07
CA GLU A 445 -5.41 -16.73 -9.45
C GLU A 445 -6.60 -17.56 -9.96
N GLN A 446 -6.36 -18.71 -10.61
CA GLN A 446 -7.45 -19.61 -10.98
C GLN A 446 -8.12 -20.21 -9.74
N PHE A 447 -7.35 -20.55 -8.71
CA PHE A 447 -7.88 -21.10 -7.44
C PHE A 447 -8.70 -20.07 -6.66
N ASP A 448 -8.49 -18.78 -6.90
CA ASP A 448 -9.28 -17.70 -6.31
C ASP A 448 -10.70 -17.58 -6.91
N ASN A 449 -10.95 -18.22 -8.05
CA ASN A 449 -12.23 -18.20 -8.70
C ASN A 449 -13.19 -19.28 -8.13
N PRO A 450 -14.26 -18.91 -7.41
CA PRO A 450 -15.20 -19.88 -6.84
C PRO A 450 -15.96 -20.69 -7.89
N GLN A 451 -15.97 -20.24 -9.16
CA GLN A 451 -16.66 -20.90 -10.26
C GLN A 451 -15.70 -21.73 -11.14
N LEU A 452 -14.43 -21.89 -10.74
CA LEU A 452 -13.42 -22.59 -11.53
C LEU A 452 -13.89 -23.97 -11.97
N CYS A 453 -14.28 -24.82 -11.02
CA CYS A 453 -14.72 -26.20 -11.28
C CYS A 453 -15.91 -26.25 -12.25
N GLN A 454 -16.90 -25.37 -12.06
CA GLN A 454 -18.09 -25.28 -12.92
C GLN A 454 -17.72 -24.83 -14.34
N SER A 455 -16.83 -23.84 -14.45
CA SER A 455 -16.37 -23.31 -15.74
C SER A 455 -15.57 -24.34 -16.52
N ILE A 456 -14.66 -25.06 -15.84
CA ILE A 456 -13.90 -26.14 -16.45
C ILE A 456 -14.83 -27.28 -16.91
N GLU A 457 -15.74 -27.75 -16.06
CA GLU A 457 -16.70 -28.78 -16.43
C GLU A 457 -17.55 -28.35 -17.64
N ALA A 458 -18.00 -27.10 -17.69
CA ALA A 458 -18.80 -26.56 -18.81
C ALA A 458 -18.01 -26.56 -20.13
N ILE A 459 -16.73 -26.19 -20.10
CA ILE A 459 -15.90 -26.15 -21.31
C ILE A 459 -15.57 -27.56 -21.81
N PHE A 460 -15.31 -28.51 -20.92
CA PHE A 460 -15.12 -29.93 -21.28
C PHE A 460 -16.38 -30.53 -21.95
N LYS A 461 -17.55 -30.22 -21.39
CA LYS A 461 -18.84 -30.63 -22.00
C LYS A 461 -19.07 -29.98 -23.37
N LYS A 462 -18.74 -28.69 -23.50
CA LYS A 462 -18.86 -27.96 -24.80
C LYS A 462 -18.03 -28.61 -25.89
N TRP A 463 -16.79 -28.96 -25.61
CA TRP A 463 -15.85 -29.53 -26.55
C TRP A 463 -15.95 -31.06 -26.68
N MET A 464 -16.67 -31.72 -25.77
CA MET A 464 -16.76 -33.19 -25.68
C MET A 464 -15.37 -33.83 -25.53
N ILE A 465 -14.47 -33.21 -24.76
CA ILE A 465 -13.15 -33.76 -24.43
C ILE A 465 -13.27 -34.57 -23.15
N SER A 466 -12.63 -35.74 -23.09
CA SER A 466 -12.54 -36.55 -21.87
C SER A 466 -11.57 -35.88 -20.87
N PRO A 467 -11.93 -35.76 -19.57
CA PRO A 467 -11.02 -35.29 -18.54
C PRO A 467 -9.68 -36.04 -18.51
N GLU A 468 -9.68 -37.33 -18.90
CA GLU A 468 -8.48 -38.17 -18.97
C GLU A 468 -7.44 -37.68 -20.01
N LYS A 469 -7.82 -36.79 -20.94
CA LYS A 469 -6.90 -36.22 -21.95
C LYS A 469 -6.11 -35.02 -21.40
N ILE A 470 -6.53 -34.43 -20.29
CA ILE A 470 -5.92 -33.20 -19.76
C ILE A 470 -5.32 -33.45 -18.39
N ARG A 471 -4.18 -32.83 -18.14
CA ARG A 471 -3.53 -32.73 -16.83
C ARG A 471 -3.34 -31.26 -16.49
N PHE A 472 -3.63 -30.90 -15.25
CA PHE A 472 -3.33 -29.55 -14.78
C PHE A 472 -2.02 -29.56 -14.00
N GLU A 473 -1.14 -28.61 -14.27
CA GLU A 473 0.14 -28.46 -13.60
C GLU A 473 0.05 -27.33 -12.58
N ILE A 474 0.46 -27.62 -11.35
CA ILE A 474 0.56 -26.63 -10.27
C ILE A 474 1.96 -26.69 -9.68
N THR A 475 2.53 -25.54 -9.35
CA THR A 475 3.89 -25.47 -8.81
C THR A 475 3.92 -25.75 -7.30
N GLU A 476 5.08 -26.15 -6.81
CA GLU A 476 5.35 -26.31 -5.37
C GLU A 476 5.05 -25.03 -4.58
N ARG A 477 5.34 -23.88 -5.16
CA ARG A 477 5.10 -22.57 -4.56
C ARG A 477 3.62 -22.31 -4.28
N MET A 478 2.74 -22.68 -5.19
CA MET A 478 1.28 -22.53 -5.02
C MET A 478 0.78 -23.31 -3.80
N ILE A 479 1.30 -24.52 -3.59
CA ILE A 479 0.94 -25.33 -2.43
C ILE A 479 1.42 -24.68 -1.13
N SER A 480 2.61 -24.07 -1.13
CA SER A 480 3.16 -23.44 0.08
C SER A 480 2.52 -22.10 0.43
N GLU A 481 1.96 -21.38 -0.53
CA GLU A 481 1.29 -20.09 -0.30
C GLU A 481 -0.08 -20.27 0.39
N ASP A 482 -0.92 -21.21 -0.05
CA ASP A 482 -2.20 -21.55 0.59
C ASP A 482 -2.53 -23.05 0.43
N ALA A 483 -1.93 -23.87 1.28
CA ALA A 483 -2.10 -25.33 1.23
C ALA A 483 -3.55 -25.81 1.44
N VAL A 484 -4.35 -25.08 2.22
CA VAL A 484 -5.74 -25.45 2.51
C VAL A 484 -6.59 -25.28 1.25
N LYS A 485 -6.52 -24.11 0.66
CA LYS A 485 -7.27 -23.77 -0.55
C LYS A 485 -6.84 -24.61 -1.75
N ALA A 486 -5.52 -24.77 -1.95
CA ALA A 486 -4.99 -25.63 -3.00
C ALA A 486 -5.53 -27.04 -2.86
N LYS A 487 -5.53 -27.62 -1.64
CA LYS A 487 -6.03 -28.96 -1.38
C LYS A 487 -7.52 -29.10 -1.67
N GLU A 488 -8.33 -28.14 -1.23
CA GLU A 488 -9.78 -28.14 -1.49
C GLU A 488 -10.09 -28.08 -2.98
N THR A 489 -9.43 -27.20 -3.73
CA THR A 489 -9.64 -27.04 -5.17
C THR A 489 -9.17 -28.27 -5.93
N VAL A 490 -7.99 -28.80 -5.66
CA VAL A 490 -7.48 -30.02 -6.27
C VAL A 490 -8.42 -31.20 -6.01
N GLN A 491 -8.95 -31.34 -4.78
CA GLN A 491 -9.90 -32.42 -4.47
C GLN A 491 -11.21 -32.26 -5.23
N GLN A 492 -11.79 -31.06 -5.28
CA GLN A 492 -13.02 -30.82 -6.04
C GLN A 492 -12.85 -31.12 -7.52
N MET A 493 -11.71 -30.78 -8.12
CA MET A 493 -11.42 -31.09 -9.50
C MET A 493 -11.14 -32.60 -9.72
N ALA A 494 -10.47 -33.27 -8.75
CA ALA A 494 -10.27 -34.71 -8.81
C ALA A 494 -11.60 -35.48 -8.75
N ASP A 495 -12.57 -35.00 -7.96
CA ASP A 495 -13.93 -35.58 -7.91
C ASP A 495 -14.68 -35.45 -9.24
N LEU A 496 -14.30 -34.49 -10.11
CA LEU A 496 -14.79 -34.33 -11.47
C LEU A 496 -14.01 -35.17 -12.51
N GLY A 497 -12.97 -35.91 -12.06
CA GLY A 497 -12.15 -36.78 -12.90
C GLY A 497 -10.91 -36.14 -13.50
N PHE A 498 -10.52 -34.95 -13.02
CA PHE A 498 -9.29 -34.27 -13.46
C PHE A 498 -8.10 -34.71 -12.62
N TRP A 499 -6.93 -34.74 -13.26
CA TRP A 499 -5.67 -35.13 -12.62
C TRP A 499 -4.68 -33.98 -12.62
N PHE A 500 -3.82 -33.97 -11.59
CA PHE A 500 -2.83 -32.94 -11.38
C PHE A 500 -1.41 -33.47 -11.42
N TYR A 501 -0.51 -32.68 -11.97
CA TYR A 501 0.94 -32.83 -11.87
C TYR A 501 1.48 -31.76 -10.92
N LEU A 502 2.46 -32.15 -10.09
CA LEU A 502 3.23 -31.17 -9.33
C LEU A 502 4.45 -30.77 -10.15
N ASP A 503 4.53 -29.49 -10.48
CA ASP A 503 5.58 -28.90 -11.30
C ASP A 503 6.66 -28.21 -10.48
N ASP A 504 7.83 -27.97 -11.10
CA ASP A 504 8.98 -27.27 -10.51
C ASP A 504 9.48 -27.91 -9.20
N PHE A 505 9.37 -29.23 -9.03
CA PHE A 505 9.80 -29.88 -7.81
C PHE A 505 11.33 -29.82 -7.65
N GLY A 506 11.78 -29.19 -6.55
CA GLY A 506 13.19 -29.04 -6.19
C GLY A 506 13.73 -27.63 -6.21
N ILE A 507 12.97 -26.64 -6.71
CA ILE A 507 13.36 -25.22 -6.69
C ILE A 507 13.08 -24.60 -5.30
N GLY A 508 12.04 -25.08 -4.58
CA GLY A 508 11.54 -24.50 -3.34
C GLY A 508 11.88 -25.29 -2.08
N TYR A 509 11.27 -24.92 -0.98
CA TYR A 509 11.33 -25.63 0.29
C TYR A 509 10.24 -26.71 0.33
N SER A 510 10.43 -27.82 -0.39
CA SER A 510 9.45 -28.89 -0.45
C SER A 510 9.21 -29.50 0.95
N ASN A 511 8.02 -29.29 1.47
CA ASN A 511 7.54 -30.08 2.59
C ASN A 511 6.90 -31.36 2.07
N PHE A 512 7.64 -32.47 2.04
CA PHE A 512 7.15 -33.76 1.61
C PHE A 512 5.84 -34.18 2.32
N ALA A 513 5.67 -33.78 3.59
CA ALA A 513 4.44 -34.02 4.31
C ALA A 513 3.24 -33.30 3.72
N THR A 514 3.44 -32.14 3.13
CA THR A 514 2.40 -31.38 2.41
C THR A 514 2.09 -32.07 1.08
N VAL A 515 3.10 -32.39 0.27
CA VAL A 515 2.93 -33.09 -1.02
C VAL A 515 2.19 -34.41 -0.84
N SER A 516 2.48 -35.18 0.21
CA SER A 516 1.81 -36.46 0.50
C SER A 516 0.30 -36.34 0.83
N GLN A 517 -0.21 -35.14 1.07
CA GLN A 517 -1.64 -34.90 1.33
C GLN A 517 -2.45 -34.63 0.06
N PHE A 518 -1.79 -34.50 -1.08
CA PHE A 518 -2.42 -34.26 -2.37
C PHE A 518 -2.44 -35.54 -3.21
N HIS A 519 -3.43 -35.67 -4.10
CA HIS A 519 -3.53 -36.77 -5.04
C HIS A 519 -2.92 -36.35 -6.40
N PHE A 520 -1.57 -36.30 -6.44
CA PHE A 520 -0.86 -36.10 -7.70
C PHE A 520 -0.69 -37.43 -8.45
N GLU A 521 -0.94 -37.40 -9.76
CA GLU A 521 -0.60 -38.54 -10.64
C GLU A 521 0.91 -38.57 -10.91
N CYS A 522 1.53 -37.38 -11.02
CA CYS A 522 2.90 -37.26 -11.45
C CYS A 522 3.60 -36.09 -10.75
N ILE A 523 4.91 -36.25 -10.55
CA ILE A 523 5.83 -35.21 -10.10
C ILE A 523 6.79 -34.88 -11.24
N LYS A 524 6.93 -33.60 -11.59
CA LYS A 524 7.91 -33.11 -12.56
C LYS A 524 9.15 -32.61 -11.80
N LEU A 525 10.27 -33.30 -11.97
CA LEU A 525 11.55 -32.93 -11.38
C LEU A 525 12.15 -31.79 -12.21
N ASP A 526 12.37 -30.65 -11.59
CA ASP A 526 12.94 -29.47 -12.25
C ASP A 526 14.34 -29.74 -12.81
N ARG A 527 14.70 -29.00 -13.82
CA ARG A 527 16.02 -29.02 -14.48
C ARG A 527 17.19 -28.93 -13.49
N SER A 528 17.06 -28.13 -12.41
CA SER A 528 18.15 -27.98 -11.44
C SER A 528 18.53 -29.31 -10.78
N LEU A 529 17.59 -30.22 -10.59
CA LEU A 529 17.87 -31.58 -10.09
C LEU A 529 18.58 -32.44 -11.15
N VAL A 530 18.22 -32.26 -12.43
CA VAL A 530 18.90 -32.94 -13.54
C VAL A 530 20.36 -32.45 -13.66
N ASP A 531 20.60 -31.16 -13.47
CA ASP A 531 21.96 -30.59 -13.45
C ASP A 531 22.77 -31.10 -12.25
N VAL A 532 22.20 -31.10 -11.05
CA VAL A 532 22.84 -31.65 -9.81
C VAL A 532 23.21 -33.12 -9.96
N MET A 533 22.43 -33.93 -10.72
CA MET A 533 22.73 -35.33 -10.99
C MET A 533 24.10 -35.52 -11.67
N GLU A 534 24.56 -34.57 -12.48
CA GLU A 534 25.87 -34.61 -13.17
C GLU A 534 27.04 -34.12 -12.32
N GLU A 535 26.79 -33.41 -11.21
CA GLU A 535 27.86 -32.87 -10.35
C GLU A 535 28.62 -33.94 -9.57
N GLY A 536 28.07 -35.15 -9.48
CA GLY A 536 28.77 -36.27 -8.83
C GLY A 536 27.86 -37.32 -8.16
N PRO A 537 28.46 -38.28 -7.47
CA PRO A 537 27.71 -39.43 -6.92
C PRO A 537 26.58 -39.05 -5.95
N LYS A 538 26.77 -37.98 -5.18
CA LYS A 538 25.73 -37.51 -4.22
C LYS A 538 24.51 -36.98 -4.95
N GLY A 539 24.68 -36.18 -6.01
CA GLY A 539 23.59 -35.67 -6.82
C GLY A 539 22.86 -36.80 -7.54
N PHE A 540 23.62 -37.74 -8.10
CA PHE A 540 23.08 -38.95 -8.72
C PHE A 540 22.20 -39.76 -7.73
N ASP A 541 22.72 -40.05 -6.53
CA ASP A 541 21.99 -40.80 -5.50
C ASP A 541 20.77 -40.04 -4.99
N LEU A 542 20.83 -38.69 -4.91
CA LEU A 542 19.69 -37.86 -4.56
C LEU A 542 18.55 -38.01 -5.56
N VAL A 543 18.80 -37.80 -6.86
CA VAL A 543 17.77 -37.85 -7.89
C VAL A 543 17.19 -39.26 -8.00
N ARG A 544 18.04 -40.29 -7.95
CA ARG A 544 17.60 -41.69 -7.91
C ARG A 544 16.72 -41.98 -6.69
N GLY A 545 17.11 -41.48 -5.52
CA GLY A 545 16.31 -41.61 -4.28
C GLY A 545 14.96 -40.93 -4.36
N LEU A 546 14.86 -39.74 -4.99
CA LEU A 546 13.62 -39.01 -5.22
C LEU A 546 12.68 -39.79 -6.14
N ILE A 547 13.18 -40.29 -7.29
CA ILE A 547 12.38 -41.09 -8.22
C ILE A 547 11.80 -42.30 -7.50
N GLN A 548 12.64 -43.04 -6.74
CA GLN A 548 12.19 -44.19 -5.98
C GLN A 548 11.16 -43.83 -4.90
N LEU A 549 11.32 -42.70 -4.23
CA LEU A 549 10.40 -42.22 -3.21
C LEU A 549 9.01 -41.96 -3.82
N PHE A 550 8.94 -41.24 -4.94
CA PHE A 550 7.66 -40.95 -5.58
C PHE A 550 6.98 -42.18 -6.15
N HIS A 551 7.74 -43.12 -6.70
CA HIS A 551 7.20 -44.43 -7.09
C HIS A 551 6.60 -45.21 -5.91
N ASN A 552 7.27 -45.20 -4.74
CA ASN A 552 6.75 -45.83 -3.52
C ASN A 552 5.47 -45.14 -3.01
N MET A 553 5.25 -43.87 -3.34
CA MET A 553 4.01 -43.12 -3.08
C MET A 553 2.93 -43.36 -4.15
N GLY A 554 3.22 -44.12 -5.19
CA GLY A 554 2.28 -44.41 -6.29
C GLY A 554 2.20 -43.32 -7.36
N MET A 555 3.17 -42.42 -7.40
CA MET A 555 3.24 -41.31 -8.36
C MET A 555 4.22 -41.63 -9.48
N GLN A 556 3.93 -41.17 -10.69
CA GLN A 556 4.87 -41.17 -11.80
C GLN A 556 5.87 -40.03 -11.68
N VAL A 557 6.99 -40.13 -12.38
CA VAL A 557 8.01 -39.11 -12.40
C VAL A 557 8.33 -38.70 -13.84
N VAL A 558 8.19 -37.38 -14.12
CA VAL A 558 8.74 -36.73 -15.31
C VAL A 558 10.03 -36.02 -14.89
N ALA A 559 11.12 -36.23 -15.61
CA ALA A 559 12.33 -35.47 -15.45
C ALA A 559 12.43 -34.40 -16.54
N GLU A 560 12.61 -33.15 -16.15
CA GLU A 560 12.64 -32.00 -17.05
C GLU A 560 14.06 -31.51 -17.33
N GLY A 561 14.22 -30.82 -18.47
CA GLY A 561 15.45 -30.13 -18.82
C GLY A 561 16.59 -31.06 -19.28
N ALA A 562 16.29 -32.30 -19.68
CA ALA A 562 17.33 -33.18 -20.27
C ALA A 562 17.81 -32.61 -21.62
N GLU A 563 19.06 -32.15 -21.68
CA GLU A 563 19.66 -31.51 -22.87
C GLU A 563 20.69 -32.41 -23.57
N THR A 564 21.18 -33.47 -22.90
CA THR A 564 22.20 -34.36 -23.42
C THR A 564 21.76 -35.82 -23.40
N TYR A 565 22.34 -36.61 -24.30
CA TYR A 565 22.17 -38.07 -24.29
C TYR A 565 22.53 -38.67 -22.92
N ARG A 566 23.61 -38.19 -22.29
CA ARG A 566 24.07 -38.68 -21.00
C ARG A 566 23.03 -38.48 -19.88
N GLN A 567 22.44 -37.28 -19.82
CA GLN A 567 21.37 -37.00 -18.86
C GLN A 567 20.17 -37.91 -19.10
N ALA A 568 19.73 -38.05 -20.34
CA ALA A 568 18.61 -38.92 -20.71
C ALA A 568 18.89 -40.39 -20.32
N ASP A 569 20.06 -40.93 -20.62
CA ASP A 569 20.45 -42.31 -20.32
C ASP A 569 20.51 -42.56 -18.79
N MET A 570 21.06 -41.61 -18.03
CA MET A 570 21.08 -41.68 -16.56
C MET A 570 19.65 -41.70 -15.99
N LEU A 571 18.76 -40.80 -16.44
CA LEU A 571 17.36 -40.72 -15.99
C LEU A 571 16.58 -42.03 -16.32
N ILE A 572 16.80 -42.59 -17.51
CA ILE A 572 16.23 -43.90 -17.89
C ILE A 572 16.75 -44.96 -16.93
N GLY A 573 18.06 -45.00 -16.66
CA GLY A 573 18.68 -45.93 -15.74
C GLY A 573 18.19 -45.82 -14.30
N MET A 574 17.72 -44.63 -13.87
CA MET A 574 17.11 -44.39 -12.56
C MET A 574 15.62 -44.78 -12.51
N GLY A 575 14.99 -44.99 -13.67
CA GLY A 575 13.58 -45.40 -13.77
C GLY A 575 12.61 -44.23 -13.95
N ALA A 576 13.03 -43.09 -14.45
CA ALA A 576 12.09 -42.01 -14.78
C ALA A 576 11.03 -42.50 -15.80
N ASP A 577 9.74 -42.25 -15.52
CA ASP A 577 8.63 -42.73 -16.36
C ASP A 577 8.55 -41.98 -17.66
N ARG A 578 8.82 -40.69 -17.60
CA ARG A 578 8.83 -39.76 -18.74
C ARG A 578 10.00 -38.78 -18.64
N ILE A 579 10.47 -38.30 -19.78
CA ILE A 579 11.57 -37.35 -19.87
C ILE A 579 11.17 -36.24 -20.84
N GLN A 580 11.39 -35.01 -20.42
CA GLN A 580 11.18 -33.81 -21.21
C GLN A 580 12.48 -33.01 -21.27
N GLY A 581 12.84 -32.52 -22.47
CA GLY A 581 14.01 -31.68 -22.63
C GLY A 581 14.45 -31.53 -24.06
N PHE A 582 15.38 -30.62 -24.28
CA PHE A 582 15.83 -30.25 -25.63
C PHE A 582 16.60 -31.37 -26.35
N TYR A 583 17.05 -32.36 -25.61
CA TYR A 583 17.60 -33.58 -26.21
C TYR A 583 16.55 -34.32 -27.02
N TYR A 584 15.31 -34.41 -26.56
CA TYR A 584 14.21 -35.08 -27.24
C TYR A 584 13.48 -34.15 -28.21
N ALA A 585 12.92 -33.05 -27.69
CA ALA A 585 12.22 -32.09 -28.51
C ALA A 585 12.18 -30.71 -27.86
N ARG A 586 12.29 -29.65 -28.65
CA ARG A 586 12.00 -28.29 -28.21
C ARG A 586 10.52 -27.99 -28.30
N PRO A 587 9.98 -27.04 -27.52
CA PRO A 587 8.63 -26.53 -27.76
C PRO A 587 8.47 -26.06 -29.21
N MET A 588 7.35 -26.39 -29.83
CA MET A 588 7.07 -26.05 -31.22
C MET A 588 5.58 -25.74 -31.45
N PRO A 589 5.22 -24.93 -32.44
CA PRO A 589 3.81 -24.69 -32.80
C PRO A 589 3.15 -25.97 -33.35
N ALA A 590 1.80 -26.00 -33.36
CA ALA A 590 1.00 -27.18 -33.66
C ALA A 590 1.31 -27.81 -35.01
N ASP A 591 1.49 -27.00 -36.06
CA ASP A 591 1.83 -27.47 -37.42
C ASP A 591 3.14 -28.28 -37.45
N LYS A 592 4.18 -27.78 -36.79
CA LYS A 592 5.47 -28.46 -36.69
C LYS A 592 5.42 -29.68 -35.78
N LEU A 593 4.59 -29.63 -34.72
CA LEU A 593 4.39 -30.79 -33.86
C LEU A 593 3.81 -31.98 -34.60
N ILE A 594 2.80 -31.75 -35.44
CA ILE A 594 2.16 -32.79 -36.23
C ILE A 594 3.17 -33.44 -37.20
N GLU A 595 3.99 -32.64 -37.89
CA GLU A 595 5.06 -33.15 -38.75
C GLU A 595 6.09 -33.96 -37.96
N PHE A 596 6.49 -33.45 -36.77
CA PHE A 596 7.44 -34.11 -35.86
C PHE A 596 6.91 -35.49 -35.42
N LEU A 597 5.68 -35.55 -34.86
CA LEU A 597 5.10 -36.78 -34.37
C LEU A 597 4.93 -37.84 -35.48
N LYS A 598 4.50 -37.43 -36.70
CA LYS A 598 4.38 -38.33 -37.85
C LYS A 598 5.72 -38.92 -38.34
N ARG A 599 6.84 -38.21 -38.06
CA ARG A 599 8.18 -38.71 -38.40
C ARG A 599 8.73 -39.66 -37.35
N GLU A 600 8.39 -39.45 -36.09
CA GLU A 600 8.92 -40.20 -34.94
C GLU A 600 8.01 -41.39 -34.55
N GLN A 601 6.83 -41.50 -35.09
CA GLN A 601 5.98 -42.69 -35.03
C GLN A 601 6.37 -43.71 -36.14
#